data_ec1f5937148358c325ac0a323d5c3ba1
#
_entry.id   ec1f5937148358c325ac0a323d5c3ba1
#
_cell.length_a   1.000
_cell.length_b   1.000
_cell.length_c   1.000
_cell.angle_alpha   90.00
_cell.angle_beta   90.00
_cell.angle_gamma   90.00
#
_symmetry.space_group_name_H-M   'P 1'
#
loop_
_entity.id
_entity.type
_entity.pdbx_description
1 polymer ?
#
loop_
_entity_poly.entity_id
_entity_poly.type
_entity_poly.pdbx_seq_one_letter_code
_entity_poly.pdbx_strand_id
1 'polypeptide(L)'
;MKNRTLLSMTAAAAFVTLTGAAFAQSSAVATTDLNVRAGPGPQYPVIGVIGAGQGTSIQGCIEGSKWCQVQTGSGAGWAFSDYLTGDFGGQTVILTERPAEAVPVVTYEQPQGGGGAVAGAATGAVAGALVAGPLGAAVGGVAGAAVGGTAEGLGSPPPDEVRTYVTTNQVDPVYLDGEVVVGAALPETVTLSEVPNYEYRYVYVNGQPVLVEPQSRRIVYVVR
;
A
#
# COMPACT_ATOMS: atom_id res chain seq x y z
N MET A 1 -39.81 -0.79 -76.95
CA MET A 1 -39.40 -1.80 -75.94
C MET A 1 -38.15 -1.23 -75.25
N LYS A 2 -38.22 -0.73 -73.98
CA LYS A 2 -37.11 -0.10 -73.24
C LYS A 2 -36.69 -1.04 -72.13
N ASN A 3 -35.53 -1.66 -72.32
CA ASN A 3 -34.91 -2.45 -71.24
C ASN A 3 -34.29 -1.53 -70.20
N ARG A 4 -34.78 -1.61 -68.98
CA ARG A 4 -34.18 -0.96 -67.79
C ARG A 4 -33.38 -1.98 -67.06
N THR A 5 -32.06 -1.89 -67.16
CA THR A 5 -31.10 -2.64 -66.35
C THR A 5 -30.99 -1.98 -64.99
N LEU A 6 -31.38 -2.69 -63.92
CA LEU A 6 -31.21 -2.33 -62.56
C LEU A 6 -29.76 -2.74 -62.09
N LEU A 7 -28.90 -1.75 -61.83
CA LEU A 7 -27.63 -1.98 -61.14
C LEU A 7 -27.89 -2.13 -59.64
N SER A 8 -27.66 -3.32 -59.14
CA SER A 8 -27.63 -3.58 -57.68
C SER A 8 -26.25 -3.19 -57.12
N MET A 9 -26.19 -2.09 -56.36
CA MET A 9 -25.02 -1.75 -55.58
C MET A 9 -25.05 -2.52 -54.24
N THR A 10 -24.21 -3.52 -54.11
CA THR A 10 -23.93 -4.19 -52.85
C THR A 10 -22.92 -3.37 -52.05
N ALA A 11 -23.39 -2.70 -51.00
CA ALA A 11 -22.54 -2.03 -50.04
C ALA A 11 -21.92 -3.08 -49.10
N ALA A 12 -20.64 -3.36 -49.25
CA ALA A 12 -19.87 -4.17 -48.29
C ALA A 12 -19.54 -3.32 -47.06
N ALA A 13 -20.24 -3.56 -45.96
CA ALA A 13 -19.90 -2.98 -44.67
C ALA A 13 -18.67 -3.69 -44.10
N ALA A 14 -17.51 -3.03 -44.10
CA ALA A 14 -16.31 -3.51 -43.43
C ALA A 14 -16.47 -3.31 -41.91
N PHE A 15 -16.69 -4.39 -41.18
CA PHE A 15 -16.60 -4.39 -39.74
C PHE A 15 -15.12 -4.34 -39.33
N VAL A 16 -14.67 -3.17 -38.88
CA VAL A 16 -13.37 -3.01 -38.22
C VAL A 16 -13.54 -3.53 -36.80
N THR A 17 -13.08 -4.74 -36.51
CA THR A 17 -13.00 -5.28 -35.18
C THR A 17 -11.82 -4.60 -34.47
N LEU A 18 -12.11 -3.62 -33.59
CA LEU A 18 -11.13 -3.13 -32.64
C LEU A 18 -10.84 -4.26 -31.63
N THR A 19 -9.76 -4.99 -31.83
CA THR A 19 -9.18 -5.85 -30.79
C THR A 19 -8.59 -4.95 -29.74
N GLY A 20 -9.37 -4.60 -28.73
CA GLY A 20 -8.86 -3.99 -27.52
C GLY A 20 -7.88 -4.97 -26.87
N ALA A 21 -6.63 -4.56 -26.69
CA ALA A 21 -5.67 -5.31 -25.87
C ALA A 21 -6.26 -5.41 -24.46
N ALA A 22 -6.78 -6.56 -24.09
CA ALA A 22 -7.14 -6.88 -22.74
C ALA A 22 -5.81 -6.97 -21.96
N PHE A 23 -5.45 -5.92 -21.26
CA PHE A 23 -4.38 -6.00 -20.27
C PHE A 23 -4.84 -6.99 -19.21
N ALA A 24 -4.14 -8.11 -19.11
CA ALA A 24 -4.37 -9.06 -18.03
C ALA A 24 -4.10 -8.32 -16.72
N GLN A 25 -5.15 -8.10 -15.95
CA GLN A 25 -5.01 -7.52 -14.61
C GLN A 25 -4.22 -8.50 -13.76
N SER A 26 -3.02 -8.13 -13.37
CA SER A 26 -2.23 -8.92 -12.45
C SER A 26 -2.91 -8.91 -11.08
N SER A 27 -3.09 -10.07 -10.48
CA SER A 27 -3.61 -10.20 -9.13
C SER A 27 -2.47 -10.35 -8.14
N ALA A 28 -2.66 -9.78 -6.95
CA ALA A 28 -1.74 -9.96 -5.84
C ALA A 28 -2.50 -10.23 -4.55
N VAL A 29 -1.81 -10.79 -3.57
CA VAL A 29 -2.33 -11.09 -2.24
C VAL A 29 -1.50 -10.34 -1.21
N ALA A 30 -2.15 -9.68 -0.26
CA ALA A 30 -1.48 -9.00 0.83
C ALA A 30 -0.95 -10.01 1.86
N THR A 31 0.32 -9.88 2.24
CA THR A 31 0.96 -10.77 3.23
C THR A 31 0.62 -10.39 4.67
N THR A 32 0.14 -9.18 4.88
CA THR A 32 -0.29 -8.60 6.16
C THR A 32 -1.42 -7.62 5.92
N ASP A 33 -2.04 -7.09 6.97
CA ASP A 33 -2.97 -5.96 6.85
C ASP A 33 -2.23 -4.75 6.27
N LEU A 34 -2.52 -4.45 5.01
CA LEU A 34 -1.80 -3.47 4.21
C LEU A 34 -2.66 -2.24 3.94
N ASN A 35 -2.16 -1.08 4.29
CA ASN A 35 -2.85 0.17 4.00
C ASN A 35 -2.87 0.47 2.50
N VAL A 36 -4.00 1.00 2.07
CA VAL A 36 -4.20 1.59 0.74
C VAL A 36 -4.28 3.09 0.91
N ARG A 37 -3.44 3.82 0.20
CA ARG A 37 -3.32 5.27 0.32
C ARG A 37 -3.87 5.99 -0.91
N ALA A 38 -4.21 7.25 -0.73
CA ALA A 38 -4.72 8.11 -1.82
C ALA A 38 -3.64 8.44 -2.87
N GLY A 39 -2.35 8.24 -2.55
CA GLY A 39 -1.22 8.51 -3.44
C GLY A 39 -0.02 7.62 -3.11
N PRO A 40 1.00 7.61 -3.99
CA PRO A 40 2.16 6.73 -3.86
C PRO A 40 3.20 7.30 -2.88
N GLY A 41 2.94 7.16 -1.59
CA GLY A 41 3.87 7.60 -0.55
C GLY A 41 3.28 7.56 0.85
N PRO A 42 4.13 7.53 1.87
CA PRO A 42 3.71 7.47 3.26
C PRO A 42 3.00 8.73 3.75
N GLN A 43 3.19 9.86 3.07
CA GLN A 43 2.57 11.15 3.38
C GLN A 43 1.10 11.24 2.94
N TYR A 44 0.65 10.33 2.07
CA TYR A 44 -0.75 10.34 1.62
C TYR A 44 -1.67 9.67 2.64
N PRO A 45 -2.90 10.18 2.80
CA PRO A 45 -3.84 9.61 3.75
C PRO A 45 -4.20 8.17 3.37
N VAL A 46 -4.44 7.35 4.39
CA VAL A 46 -4.97 6.01 4.22
C VAL A 46 -6.45 6.11 3.86
N ILE A 47 -6.85 5.46 2.76
CA ILE A 47 -8.22 5.44 2.23
C ILE A 47 -8.85 4.05 2.31
N GLY A 48 -8.08 3.04 2.69
CA GLY A 48 -8.55 1.66 2.83
C GLY A 48 -7.47 0.73 3.37
N VAL A 49 -7.83 -0.52 3.57
CA VAL A 49 -6.93 -1.59 4.00
C VAL A 49 -7.23 -2.85 3.19
N ILE A 50 -6.20 -3.53 2.73
CA ILE A 50 -6.27 -4.89 2.21
C ILE A 50 -5.89 -5.80 3.37
N GLY A 51 -6.80 -6.65 3.83
CA GLY A 51 -6.52 -7.57 4.94
C GLY A 51 -5.48 -8.62 4.57
N ALA A 52 -4.79 -9.15 5.56
CA ALA A 52 -3.86 -10.27 5.38
C ALA A 52 -4.52 -11.44 4.64
N GLY A 53 -3.88 -11.96 3.61
CA GLY A 53 -4.41 -13.02 2.75
C GLY A 53 -5.49 -12.58 1.76
N GLN A 54 -5.90 -11.31 1.75
CA GLN A 54 -6.86 -10.81 0.76
C GLN A 54 -6.20 -10.49 -0.57
N GLY A 55 -6.92 -10.84 -1.65
CA GLY A 55 -6.51 -10.55 -3.02
C GLY A 55 -6.89 -9.13 -3.45
N THR A 56 -6.07 -8.56 -4.31
CA THR A 56 -6.33 -7.28 -4.98
C THR A 56 -5.85 -7.34 -6.43
N SER A 57 -6.44 -6.51 -7.30
CA SER A 57 -5.96 -6.34 -8.67
C SER A 57 -4.93 -5.24 -8.73
N ILE A 58 -3.82 -5.50 -9.42
CA ILE A 58 -2.76 -4.53 -9.67
C ILE A 58 -3.02 -3.87 -11.03
N GLN A 59 -3.11 -2.56 -11.05
CA GLN A 59 -3.25 -1.77 -12.27
C GLN A 59 -1.90 -1.39 -12.87
N GLY A 60 -0.89 -1.23 -12.01
CA GLY A 60 0.47 -0.92 -12.42
C GLY A 60 1.30 -0.46 -11.23
N CYS A 61 2.62 -0.34 -11.42
CA CYS A 61 3.55 0.17 -10.40
C CYS A 61 4.37 1.32 -10.97
N ILE A 62 4.77 2.24 -10.13
CA ILE A 62 5.66 3.35 -10.52
C ILE A 62 7.08 2.79 -10.70
N GLU A 63 7.70 3.16 -11.81
CA GLU A 63 9.09 2.78 -12.09
C GLU A 63 10.04 3.37 -11.04
N GLY A 64 10.95 2.54 -10.54
CA GLY A 64 11.91 2.93 -9.50
C GLY A 64 11.30 3.18 -8.12
N SER A 65 10.01 2.87 -7.94
CA SER A 65 9.30 3.01 -6.67
C SER A 65 8.71 1.66 -6.23
N LYS A 66 8.42 1.56 -4.95
CA LYS A 66 7.74 0.39 -4.36
C LYS A 66 6.22 0.58 -4.24
N TRP A 67 5.66 1.60 -4.88
CA TRP A 67 4.23 1.88 -4.85
C TRP A 67 3.54 1.38 -6.10
N CYS A 68 2.51 0.56 -5.89
CA CYS A 68 1.67 0.01 -6.94
C CYS A 68 0.24 0.50 -6.79
N GLN A 69 -0.38 0.82 -7.91
CA GLN A 69 -1.80 1.14 -7.95
C GLN A 69 -2.61 -0.15 -7.89
N VAL A 70 -3.49 -0.21 -6.91
CA VAL A 70 -4.33 -1.38 -6.62
C VAL A 70 -5.80 -1.02 -6.72
N GLN A 71 -6.63 -2.00 -7.05
CA GLN A 71 -8.09 -1.85 -7.06
C GLN A 71 -8.69 -2.62 -5.89
N THR A 72 -9.31 -1.91 -4.98
CA THR A 72 -10.06 -2.48 -3.85
C THR A 72 -11.56 -2.35 -4.05
N GLY A 73 -12.35 -2.97 -3.19
CA GLY A 73 -13.80 -2.79 -3.19
C GLY A 73 -14.26 -1.33 -2.96
N SER A 74 -13.43 -0.51 -2.35
CA SER A 74 -13.68 0.92 -2.10
C SER A 74 -13.14 1.85 -3.20
N GLY A 75 -12.43 1.31 -4.21
CA GLY A 75 -11.89 2.09 -5.32
C GLY A 75 -10.39 1.86 -5.54
N ALA A 76 -9.82 2.65 -6.43
CA ALA A 76 -8.39 2.61 -6.73
C ALA A 76 -7.60 3.37 -5.66
N GLY A 77 -6.42 2.84 -5.32
CA GLY A 77 -5.49 3.48 -4.39
C GLY A 77 -4.08 2.94 -4.57
N TRP A 78 -3.20 3.25 -3.65
CA TRP A 78 -1.78 2.90 -3.71
C TRP A 78 -1.39 2.03 -2.53
N ALA A 79 -0.71 0.93 -2.82
CA ALA A 79 -0.22 -0.01 -1.83
C ALA A 79 1.27 -0.28 -2.01
N PHE A 80 1.95 -0.60 -0.92
CA PHE A 80 3.39 -0.82 -0.91
C PHE A 80 3.72 -2.26 -1.31
N SER A 81 4.51 -2.44 -2.36
CA SER A 81 4.72 -3.72 -3.05
C SER A 81 5.49 -4.76 -2.26
N ASP A 82 6.24 -4.38 -1.22
CA ASP A 82 6.96 -5.32 -0.37
C ASP A 82 6.03 -6.26 0.43
N TYR A 83 4.77 -5.87 0.58
CA TYR A 83 3.74 -6.65 1.29
C TYR A 83 2.68 -7.25 0.37
N LEU A 84 2.95 -7.26 -0.92
CA LEU A 84 2.12 -7.88 -1.93
C LEU A 84 2.87 -9.04 -2.59
N THR A 85 2.22 -10.19 -2.72
CA THR A 85 2.73 -11.33 -3.47
C THR A 85 1.85 -11.59 -4.68
N GLY A 86 2.45 -11.97 -5.80
CA GLY A 86 1.76 -12.35 -7.01
C GLY A 86 2.34 -13.64 -7.60
N ASP A 87 1.55 -14.30 -8.44
CA ASP A 87 2.01 -15.46 -9.20
C ASP A 87 2.50 -14.99 -10.58
N PHE A 88 3.74 -15.27 -10.88
CA PHE A 88 4.36 -14.95 -12.16
C PHE A 88 5.05 -16.19 -12.72
N GLY A 89 4.43 -16.78 -13.73
CA GLY A 89 4.95 -18.00 -14.37
C GLY A 89 4.94 -19.24 -13.47
N GLY A 90 3.97 -19.33 -12.55
CA GLY A 90 3.83 -20.43 -11.62
C GLY A 90 4.71 -20.32 -10.35
N GLN A 91 5.30 -19.16 -10.13
CA GLN A 91 6.07 -18.86 -8.92
C GLN A 91 5.45 -17.67 -8.17
N THR A 92 5.17 -17.87 -6.90
CA THR A 92 4.72 -16.78 -6.02
C THR A 92 5.94 -15.99 -5.57
N VAL A 93 6.00 -14.70 -5.94
CA VAL A 93 7.07 -13.80 -5.57
C VAL A 93 6.51 -12.50 -4.96
N ILE A 94 7.33 -11.81 -4.18
CA ILE A 94 7.00 -10.47 -3.69
C ILE A 94 6.97 -9.52 -4.90
N LEU A 95 6.00 -8.64 -4.94
CA LEU A 95 5.76 -7.75 -6.08
C LEU A 95 6.96 -6.85 -6.40
N THR A 96 7.76 -6.51 -5.40
CA THR A 96 9.01 -5.74 -5.59
C THR A 96 10.06 -6.52 -6.37
N GLU A 97 10.06 -7.85 -6.27
CA GLU A 97 11.02 -8.76 -6.93
C GLU A 97 10.49 -9.32 -8.26
N ARG A 98 9.32 -8.87 -8.71
CA ARG A 98 8.69 -9.33 -9.95
C ARG A 98 9.55 -9.07 -11.18
N PRO A 99 9.40 -9.86 -12.26
CA PRO A 99 9.95 -9.52 -13.57
C PRO A 99 9.43 -8.16 -14.05
N ALA A 100 10.28 -7.33 -14.63
CA ALA A 100 9.95 -5.95 -15.00
C ALA A 100 8.72 -5.83 -15.93
N GLU A 101 8.50 -6.83 -16.79
CA GLU A 101 7.40 -6.86 -17.75
C GLU A 101 6.09 -7.45 -17.21
N ALA A 102 6.13 -7.99 -15.97
CA ALA A 102 4.99 -8.73 -15.39
C ALA A 102 3.83 -7.82 -14.95
N VAL A 103 4.10 -6.55 -14.70
CA VAL A 103 3.11 -5.55 -14.27
C VAL A 103 3.35 -4.26 -15.04
N PRO A 104 2.30 -3.60 -15.55
CA PRO A 104 2.43 -2.33 -16.27
C PRO A 104 3.11 -1.25 -15.40
N VAL A 105 3.88 -0.39 -16.05
CA VAL A 105 4.40 0.84 -15.44
C VAL A 105 3.31 1.90 -15.53
N VAL A 106 3.02 2.55 -14.40
CA VAL A 106 2.09 3.68 -14.32
C VAL A 106 2.83 4.93 -13.85
N THR A 107 2.41 6.07 -14.35
CA THR A 107 2.86 7.37 -13.87
C THR A 107 1.83 7.95 -12.90
N TYR A 108 2.30 8.62 -11.86
CA TYR A 108 1.44 9.36 -10.95
C TYR A 108 1.57 10.85 -11.23
N GLU A 109 0.49 11.44 -11.73
CA GLU A 109 0.38 12.89 -11.83
C GLU A 109 -0.33 13.39 -10.57
N GLN A 110 0.40 14.15 -9.75
CA GLN A 110 -0.21 14.76 -8.57
C GLN A 110 -1.31 15.72 -9.01
N PRO A 111 -2.55 15.57 -8.51
CA PRO A 111 -3.63 16.48 -8.85
C PRO A 111 -3.24 17.93 -8.56
N GLN A 112 -3.10 18.75 -9.59
CA GLN A 112 -2.86 20.18 -9.47
C GLN A 112 -4.18 20.86 -9.09
N GLY A 113 -4.32 21.20 -7.83
CA GLY A 113 -5.43 22.01 -7.38
C GLY A 113 -6.37 21.32 -6.41
N GLY A 114 -6.08 21.39 -5.17
CA GLY A 114 -6.92 20.97 -4.06
C GLY A 114 -6.24 21.32 -2.74
N GLY A 115 -6.19 22.59 -2.43
CA GLY A 115 -5.59 23.04 -1.18
C GLY A 115 -6.33 22.45 0.02
N GLY A 116 -5.58 22.01 1.00
CA GLY A 116 -6.03 21.88 2.36
C GLY A 116 -5.39 20.76 3.16
N ALA A 117 -5.33 19.53 2.66
CA ALA A 117 -4.86 18.41 3.47
C ALA A 117 -3.46 17.91 3.09
N VAL A 118 -3.00 18.18 1.87
CA VAL A 118 -1.75 17.63 1.33
C VAL A 118 -0.55 18.55 1.55
N ALA A 119 -0.77 19.87 1.70
CA ALA A 119 0.32 20.84 1.89
C ALA A 119 1.01 20.71 3.27
N GLY A 120 0.27 20.29 4.30
CA GLY A 120 0.84 20.05 5.63
C GLY A 120 1.61 18.73 5.72
N ALA A 121 1.18 17.71 4.96
CA ALA A 121 1.82 16.41 4.94
C ALA A 121 3.15 16.41 4.14
N ALA A 122 3.22 17.22 3.08
CA ALA A 122 4.42 17.28 2.25
C ALA A 122 5.62 17.91 2.97
N THR A 123 5.39 18.90 3.84
CA THR A 123 6.47 19.54 4.62
C THR A 123 6.97 18.66 5.76
N GLY A 124 6.10 17.84 6.35
CA GLY A 124 6.50 16.89 7.39
C GLY A 124 7.27 15.69 6.85
N ALA A 125 6.90 15.18 5.66
CA ALA A 125 7.53 14.02 5.05
C ALA A 125 9.03 14.26 4.73
N VAL A 126 9.38 15.45 4.27
CA VAL A 126 10.77 15.78 3.92
C VAL A 126 11.66 15.86 5.15
N ALA A 127 11.14 16.35 6.27
CA ALA A 127 11.92 16.45 7.51
C ALA A 127 12.09 15.08 8.21
N GLY A 128 11.09 14.20 8.12
CA GLY A 128 11.13 12.87 8.74
C GLY A 128 11.99 11.88 7.97
N ALA A 129 11.94 11.90 6.64
CA ALA A 129 12.71 11.00 5.78
C ALA A 129 14.23 11.19 5.90
N LEU A 130 14.67 12.37 6.29
CA LEU A 130 16.10 12.67 6.51
C LEU A 130 16.66 12.10 7.82
N VAL A 131 15.78 11.76 8.78
CA VAL A 131 16.19 11.35 10.14
C VAL A 131 16.03 9.85 10.35
N ALA A 132 15.15 9.19 9.62
CA ALA A 132 14.81 7.80 9.83
C ALA A 132 15.05 6.99 8.56
N GLY A 133 15.88 5.99 8.64
CA GLY A 133 16.10 5.03 7.55
C GLY A 133 14.81 4.27 7.15
N PRO A 134 14.88 3.45 6.11
CA PRO A 134 13.70 2.77 5.57
C PRO A 134 13.08 1.81 6.57
N LEU A 135 11.76 1.91 6.79
CA LEU A 135 10.96 0.93 7.53
C LEU A 135 11.06 -0.47 6.94
N GLY A 136 11.30 -0.56 5.65
CA GLY A 136 11.27 -1.82 4.90
C GLY A 136 12.51 -2.69 5.05
N ALA A 137 13.67 -2.12 5.40
CA ALA A 137 14.93 -2.87 5.39
C ALA A 137 14.99 -4.00 6.44
N ALA A 138 14.17 -3.93 7.49
CA ALA A 138 14.13 -4.97 8.51
C ALA A 138 13.09 -6.07 8.24
N VAL A 139 12.19 -5.88 7.28
CA VAL A 139 11.04 -6.77 7.06
C VAL A 139 11.15 -7.56 5.75
N GLY A 140 11.95 -7.11 4.79
CA GLY A 140 12.21 -7.85 3.56
C GLY A 140 12.86 -9.23 3.76
N GLY A 141 13.49 -9.43 4.93
CA GLY A 141 14.02 -10.75 5.33
C GLY A 141 13.00 -11.67 6.01
N VAL A 142 11.78 -11.20 6.30
CA VAL A 142 10.84 -11.94 7.16
C VAL A 142 9.63 -12.49 6.42
N ALA A 143 9.47 -12.19 5.13
CA ALA A 143 8.46 -12.87 4.32
C ALA A 143 8.71 -14.42 4.27
N GLY A 144 9.95 -14.84 4.60
CA GLY A 144 10.29 -16.24 4.77
C GLY A 144 10.30 -16.76 6.22
N ALA A 145 10.23 -15.87 7.21
CA ALA A 145 10.36 -16.25 8.63
C ALA A 145 9.04 -16.16 9.42
N ALA A 146 7.95 -15.83 8.78
CA ALA A 146 6.60 -15.91 9.37
C ALA A 146 6.14 -17.37 9.60
N VAL A 147 7.00 -18.33 9.38
CA VAL A 147 6.73 -19.74 9.64
C VAL A 147 7.57 -20.15 10.84
N GLY A 148 7.21 -19.77 12.04
CA GLY A 148 7.81 -20.39 13.19
C GLY A 148 7.94 -19.61 14.48
N GLY A 149 7.49 -18.38 14.57
CA GLY A 149 7.37 -17.70 15.85
C GLY A 149 5.90 -17.59 16.20
N THR A 150 5.49 -18.14 17.31
CA THR A 150 4.13 -17.99 17.85
C THR A 150 3.75 -16.53 17.87
N ALA A 151 2.88 -16.16 16.91
CA ALA A 151 2.30 -14.82 16.81
C ALA A 151 1.25 -14.55 17.93
N GLU A 152 1.37 -15.26 19.02
CA GLU A 152 0.50 -15.13 20.19
C GLU A 152 0.83 -13.86 20.98
N GLY A 153 0.65 -12.75 20.41
CA GLY A 153 0.87 -11.44 21.03
C GLY A 153 0.91 -10.30 20.02
N LEU A 154 1.27 -10.62 18.78
CA LEU A 154 1.29 -9.63 17.71
C LEU A 154 -0.12 -9.51 17.10
N GLY A 155 -0.73 -8.35 17.21
CA GLY A 155 -2.01 -8.06 16.55
C GLY A 155 -3.27 -8.25 17.39
N SER A 156 -3.18 -8.70 18.64
CA SER A 156 -4.37 -8.66 19.52
C SER A 156 -4.78 -7.22 19.78
N PRO A 157 -6.09 -6.90 19.67
CA PRO A 157 -6.54 -5.54 19.91
C PRO A 157 -6.25 -5.12 21.36
N PRO A 158 -5.63 -3.96 21.57
CA PRO A 158 -5.39 -3.44 22.90
C PRO A 158 -6.71 -3.05 23.57
N PRO A 159 -6.72 -2.92 24.91
CA PRO A 159 -7.88 -2.41 25.62
C PRO A 159 -8.36 -1.06 25.05
N ASP A 160 -9.67 -0.83 25.10
CA ASP A 160 -10.28 0.41 24.58
C ASP A 160 -9.72 1.67 25.25
N GLU A 161 -9.36 1.58 26.52
CA GLU A 161 -8.73 2.65 27.27
C GLU A 161 -7.38 3.07 26.66
N VAL A 162 -6.57 2.09 26.25
CA VAL A 162 -5.29 2.32 25.56
C VAL A 162 -5.52 2.97 24.21
N ARG A 163 -6.48 2.48 23.43
CA ARG A 163 -6.83 3.03 22.12
C ARG A 163 -7.30 4.48 22.25
N THR A 164 -8.19 4.73 23.23
CA THR A 164 -8.68 6.08 23.52
C THR A 164 -7.54 6.99 23.97
N TYR A 165 -6.65 6.53 24.85
CA TYR A 165 -5.51 7.30 25.30
C TYR A 165 -4.61 7.72 24.12
N VAL A 166 -4.22 6.77 23.28
CA VAL A 166 -3.32 7.00 22.14
C VAL A 166 -3.95 7.97 21.13
N THR A 167 -5.23 7.83 20.82
CA THR A 167 -5.92 8.71 19.87
C THR A 167 -6.19 10.12 20.40
N THR A 168 -6.32 10.26 21.72
CA THR A 168 -6.55 11.57 22.37
C THR A 168 -5.23 12.31 22.65
N ASN A 169 -4.15 11.59 22.94
CA ASN A 169 -2.83 12.15 23.22
C ASN A 169 -1.94 12.02 22.00
N GLN A 170 -2.22 12.83 20.98
CA GLN A 170 -1.45 12.81 19.74
C GLN A 170 -0.04 13.37 19.98
N VAL A 171 0.94 12.70 19.39
CA VAL A 171 2.34 13.16 19.34
C VAL A 171 2.72 13.50 17.90
N ASP A 172 3.78 14.26 17.73
CA ASP A 172 4.26 14.64 16.40
C ASP A 172 4.55 13.40 15.55
N PRO A 173 4.00 13.31 14.34
CA PRO A 173 4.18 12.14 13.50
C PRO A 173 5.60 12.06 12.94
N VAL A 174 6.14 10.86 12.90
CA VAL A 174 7.40 10.53 12.21
C VAL A 174 7.05 9.90 10.87
N TYR A 175 7.66 10.40 9.80
CA TYR A 175 7.48 9.83 8.46
C TYR A 175 8.68 8.98 8.10
N LEU A 176 8.44 7.72 7.79
CA LEU A 176 9.44 6.72 7.43
C LEU A 176 9.12 6.16 6.05
N ASP A 177 10.17 5.80 5.30
CA ASP A 177 9.98 5.11 4.02
C ASP A 177 9.37 3.71 4.26
N GLY A 178 8.39 3.38 3.44
CA GLY A 178 7.66 2.11 3.57
C GLY A 178 6.27 2.27 4.17
N GLU A 179 5.64 1.16 4.51
CA GLU A 179 4.29 1.16 5.05
C GLU A 179 4.25 0.66 6.49
N VAL A 180 3.26 1.15 7.24
CA VAL A 180 3.02 0.80 8.64
C VAL A 180 2.31 -0.54 8.72
N VAL A 181 3.01 -1.56 9.19
CA VAL A 181 2.48 -2.91 9.37
C VAL A 181 2.93 -3.51 10.69
N VAL A 182 2.16 -4.44 11.22
CA VAL A 182 2.52 -5.21 12.41
C VAL A 182 3.80 -6.02 12.14
N GLY A 183 4.73 -6.01 13.10
CA GLY A 183 6.04 -6.66 12.98
C GLY A 183 7.15 -5.78 12.40
N ALA A 184 6.83 -4.64 11.78
CA ALA A 184 7.85 -3.71 11.29
C ALA A 184 8.67 -3.13 12.46
N ALA A 185 9.99 -3.04 12.27
CA ALA A 185 10.89 -2.47 13.25
C ALA A 185 11.05 -0.96 13.04
N LEU A 186 11.04 -0.20 14.12
CA LEU A 186 11.28 1.23 14.11
C LEU A 186 12.76 1.54 14.39
N PRO A 187 13.36 2.51 13.70
CA PRO A 187 14.70 2.99 13.99
C PRO A 187 14.84 3.47 15.43
N GLU A 188 16.04 3.35 16.00
CA GLU A 188 16.33 3.81 17.36
C GLU A 188 16.14 5.31 17.56
N THR A 189 16.26 6.08 16.50
CA THR A 189 16.06 7.53 16.47
C THR A 189 14.63 7.97 16.72
N VAL A 190 13.65 7.06 16.55
CA VAL A 190 12.24 7.37 16.79
C VAL A 190 11.95 7.36 18.29
N THR A 191 11.46 8.48 18.82
CA THR A 191 11.05 8.58 20.22
C THR A 191 9.71 7.89 20.43
N LEU A 192 9.64 7.02 21.43
CA LEU A 192 8.42 6.31 21.81
C LEU A 192 7.81 6.96 23.06
N SER A 193 6.53 7.25 23.00
CA SER A 193 5.75 7.81 24.11
C SER A 193 5.16 6.71 24.98
N GLU A 194 5.02 6.97 26.28
CA GLU A 194 4.48 6.02 27.24
C GLU A 194 2.94 6.06 27.24
N VAL A 195 2.34 4.88 27.42
CA VAL A 195 0.92 4.75 27.76
C VAL A 195 0.84 4.40 29.27
N PRO A 196 0.09 5.14 30.08
CA PRO A 196 -0.01 4.87 31.51
C PRO A 196 -0.50 3.44 31.80
N ASN A 197 0.20 2.75 32.69
CA ASN A 197 -0.14 1.38 33.12
C ASN A 197 -0.23 0.34 31.98
N TYR A 198 0.53 0.55 30.91
CA TYR A 198 0.55 -0.38 29.79
C TYR A 198 2.00 -0.70 29.37
N GLU A 199 2.22 -1.94 28.94
CA GLU A 199 3.56 -2.44 28.65
C GLU A 199 4.15 -1.91 27.36
N TYR A 200 3.29 -1.61 26.35
CA TYR A 200 3.72 -1.07 25.06
C TYR A 200 3.76 0.45 25.10
N ARG A 201 4.60 1.00 24.24
CA ARG A 201 4.69 2.44 23.98
C ARG A 201 3.99 2.77 22.66
N TYR A 202 3.79 4.03 22.38
CA TYR A 202 3.18 4.45 21.13
C TYR A 202 3.96 5.56 20.44
N VAL A 203 3.72 5.67 19.14
CA VAL A 203 4.21 6.75 18.29
C VAL A 203 3.28 6.87 17.09
N TYR A 204 3.25 8.04 16.46
CA TYR A 204 2.57 8.24 15.19
C TYR A 204 3.56 8.06 14.05
N VAL A 205 3.39 7.02 13.24
CA VAL A 205 4.23 6.72 12.07
C VAL A 205 3.40 6.87 10.81
N ASN A 206 3.87 7.67 9.86
CA ASN A 206 3.17 7.93 8.59
C ASN A 206 1.70 8.36 8.79
N GLY A 207 1.46 9.14 9.83
CA GLY A 207 0.13 9.63 10.20
C GLY A 207 -0.77 8.62 10.92
N GLN A 208 -0.26 7.43 11.27
CA GLN A 208 -1.01 6.42 12.01
C GLN A 208 -0.43 6.16 13.39
N PRO A 209 -1.25 6.09 14.44
CA PRO A 209 -0.81 5.68 15.76
C PRO A 209 -0.53 4.17 15.78
N VAL A 210 0.62 3.81 16.31
CA VAL A 210 1.05 2.42 16.47
C VAL A 210 1.49 2.14 17.89
N LEU A 211 1.23 0.92 18.36
CA LEU A 211 1.80 0.39 19.60
C LEU A 211 3.08 -0.37 19.26
N VAL A 212 4.09 -0.16 20.07
CA VAL A 212 5.45 -0.63 19.86
C VAL A 212 5.97 -1.33 21.10
N GLU A 213 6.56 -2.49 20.94
CA GLU A 213 7.30 -3.14 22.02
C GLU A 213 8.61 -2.40 22.25
N PRO A 214 8.86 -1.89 23.48
CA PRO A 214 10.01 -1.03 23.74
C PRO A 214 11.37 -1.69 23.50
N GLN A 215 11.48 -3.00 23.76
CA GLN A 215 12.75 -3.74 23.68
C GLN A 215 13.14 -4.06 22.25
N SER A 216 12.22 -4.67 21.49
CA SER A 216 12.45 -5.05 20.09
C SER A 216 12.22 -3.91 19.11
N ARG A 217 11.57 -2.83 19.56
CA ARG A 217 11.12 -1.69 18.74
C ARG A 217 10.25 -2.10 17.57
N ARG A 218 9.50 -3.19 17.70
CA ARG A 218 8.58 -3.69 16.68
C ARG A 218 7.17 -3.19 16.91
N ILE A 219 6.49 -2.85 15.84
CA ILE A 219 5.08 -2.51 15.85
C ILE A 219 4.30 -3.79 16.21
N VAL A 220 3.59 -3.76 17.33
CA VAL A 220 2.73 -4.87 17.78
C VAL A 220 1.28 -4.67 17.39
N TYR A 221 0.86 -3.41 17.20
CA TYR A 221 -0.50 -3.09 16.79
C TYR A 221 -0.57 -1.75 16.03
N VAL A 222 -1.42 -1.69 15.01
CA VAL A 222 -1.73 -0.45 14.29
C VAL A 222 -3.15 -0.03 14.67
N VAL A 223 -3.29 1.13 15.30
CA VAL A 223 -4.59 1.67 15.70
C VAL A 223 -5.27 2.25 14.45
N ARG A 224 -6.44 1.70 14.12
CA ARG A 224 -7.26 2.08 12.96
C ARG A 224 -8.64 2.50 13.39
#